data_ddf8be47b0614f5173efc8fc0eac0bcc
#
_entry.id   ddf8be47b0614f5173efc8fc0eac0bcc
#
_cell.length_a   1.000
_cell.length_b   1.000
_cell.length_c   1.000
_cell.angle_alpha   90.00
_cell.angle_beta   90.00
_cell.angle_gamma   90.00
#
_symmetry.space_group_name_H-M   'P 1'
#
loop_
_entity.id
_entity.type
_entity.pdbx_description
1 polymer ?
#
loop_
_entity_poly.entity_id
_entity_poly.type
_entity_poly.pdbx_seq_one_letter_code
_entity_poly.pdbx_strand_id
1 'polypeptide(L)'
;MTQRRRKKAPPAPAREESGPDATAAPPERGEAVAAFLRYVGSERQLSPRTLRAYTGDLREFEAFLTGYYGTPEWSWAGLDRLAIRSFMGDCMGRRGLAKRSVARKLSAVRSFFRFLHVEGILEANPARAVRSPKRDRTLPGFLTPEQMETVIGYAEARADSGGLLPLRDLAIMELFYGTGMRLSELQGLNLAGLDLVSERVRVMGKGRKERIVPLGRMAIAAVRRYLVAREERTQDTPGADPRAVFVSQTGKRLSVRRIQVIVTSLLDGVSEDSGLSTHSLRHTFATHLVDAGADLVAVKELLGHASLSTTQIYTHTSRERLKAVYRQAHPRA
;
A
#
# COMPACT_ATOMS: atom_id res chain seq x y z
N MET A 1 -35.58 55.24 36.69
CA MET A 1 -35.01 54.40 35.64
C MET A 1 -33.51 54.64 35.55
N THR A 2 -32.72 53.78 36.20
CA THR A 2 -31.29 54.00 36.40
C THR A 2 -30.49 52.96 35.57
N GLN A 3 -29.84 53.44 34.51
CA GLN A 3 -29.00 52.61 33.67
C GLN A 3 -27.69 52.27 34.39
N ARG A 4 -27.43 50.96 34.67
CA ARG A 4 -26.15 50.47 35.15
C ARG A 4 -25.18 50.33 33.96
N ARG A 5 -24.14 51.16 33.92
CA ARG A 5 -22.98 51.02 33.04
C ARG A 5 -22.19 49.78 33.44
N ARG A 6 -22.07 48.78 32.52
CA ARG A 6 -21.13 47.66 32.64
C ARG A 6 -19.71 48.19 32.39
N LYS A 7 -18.82 48.03 33.38
CA LYS A 7 -17.37 48.22 33.23
C LYS A 7 -16.78 47.12 32.35
N LYS A 8 -16.08 47.53 31.29
CA LYS A 8 -15.24 46.64 30.48
C LYS A 8 -14.04 46.19 31.32
N ALA A 9 -13.75 44.87 31.31
CA ALA A 9 -12.53 44.29 31.87
C ALA A 9 -11.31 44.68 31.02
N PRO A 10 -10.12 44.82 31.63
CA PRO A 10 -8.90 45.15 30.90
C PRO A 10 -8.46 43.96 29.97
N PRO A 11 -7.78 44.26 28.86
CA PRO A 11 -7.29 43.25 27.96
C PRO A 11 -6.16 42.42 28.62
N ALA A 12 -6.17 41.11 28.38
CA ALA A 12 -5.12 40.20 28.82
C ALA A 12 -3.77 40.55 28.15
N PRO A 13 -2.63 40.35 28.85
CA PRO A 13 -1.33 40.65 28.28
C PRO A 13 -1.06 39.76 27.06
N ALA A 14 -0.52 40.39 26.00
CA ALA A 14 -0.08 39.71 24.79
C ALA A 14 0.96 38.65 25.16
N ARG A 15 0.72 37.41 24.74
CA ARG A 15 1.74 36.38 24.77
C ARG A 15 2.80 36.78 23.73
N GLU A 16 4.01 37.04 24.20
CA GLU A 16 5.19 37.10 23.35
C GLU A 16 5.36 35.76 22.69
N GLU A 17 5.06 35.67 21.38
CA GLU A 17 5.49 34.60 20.53
C GLU A 17 7.01 34.69 20.40
N SER A 18 7.74 33.89 21.17
CA SER A 18 9.16 33.64 20.94
C SER A 18 9.28 32.97 19.57
N GLY A 19 9.60 33.78 18.56
CA GLY A 19 10.02 33.30 17.25
C GLY A 19 11.22 32.35 17.39
N PRO A 20 11.41 31.40 16.46
CA PRO A 20 12.52 30.47 16.53
C PRO A 20 13.83 31.25 16.53
N ASP A 21 14.68 30.92 17.48
CA ASP A 21 16.02 31.49 17.69
C ASP A 21 16.84 31.32 16.40
N ALA A 22 17.05 32.40 15.66
CA ALA A 22 17.66 32.41 14.32
C ALA A 22 19.20 32.23 14.34
N THR A 23 19.79 31.81 15.49
CA THR A 23 21.24 31.73 15.71
C THR A 23 21.79 30.32 15.87
N ALA A 24 20.98 29.26 15.77
CA ALA A 24 21.50 27.89 15.80
C ALA A 24 22.19 27.55 14.47
N ALA A 25 23.45 27.12 14.54
CA ALA A 25 24.15 26.60 13.35
C ALA A 25 23.31 25.49 12.69
N PRO A 26 23.30 25.40 11.34
CA PRO A 26 22.52 24.37 10.67
C PRO A 26 22.97 22.98 11.14
N PRO A 27 22.01 22.07 11.41
CA PRO A 27 22.34 20.75 11.96
C PRO A 27 23.27 20.00 11.01
N GLU A 28 24.14 19.17 11.59
CA GLU A 28 25.01 18.29 10.79
C GLU A 28 24.17 17.45 9.80
N ARG A 29 24.75 17.11 8.64
CA ARG A 29 24.04 16.42 7.54
C ARG A 29 23.31 15.17 8.01
N GLY A 30 23.99 14.32 8.76
CA GLY A 30 23.41 13.08 9.31
C GLY A 30 22.27 13.33 10.31
N GLU A 31 22.41 14.39 11.09
CA GLU A 31 21.41 14.83 12.07
C GLU A 31 20.12 15.31 11.40
N ALA A 32 20.26 16.08 10.33
CA ALA A 32 19.12 16.55 9.52
C ALA A 32 18.34 15.37 8.89
N VAL A 33 19.04 14.36 8.35
CA VAL A 33 18.39 13.14 7.81
C VAL A 33 17.72 12.34 8.93
N ALA A 34 18.38 12.18 10.08
CA ALA A 34 17.81 11.47 11.23
C ALA A 34 16.55 12.17 11.76
N ALA A 35 16.57 13.51 11.86
CA ALA A 35 15.41 14.32 12.26
C ALA A 35 14.25 14.15 11.28
N PHE A 36 14.51 14.22 9.98
CA PHE A 36 13.50 13.97 8.95
C PHE A 36 12.91 12.56 9.06
N LEU A 37 13.72 11.53 9.24
CA LEU A 37 13.24 10.16 9.36
C LEU A 37 12.37 9.96 10.60
N ARG A 38 12.70 10.61 11.72
CA ARG A 38 11.86 10.65 12.91
C ARG A 38 10.53 11.35 12.61
N TYR A 39 10.57 12.54 12.03
CA TYR A 39 9.37 13.32 11.64
C TYR A 39 8.41 12.51 10.76
N VAL A 40 8.89 11.90 9.68
CA VAL A 40 8.01 11.13 8.77
C VAL A 40 7.54 9.81 9.39
N GLY A 41 8.28 9.26 10.35
CA GLY A 41 7.91 8.04 11.07
C GLY A 41 6.84 8.30 12.15
N SER A 42 7.02 9.33 12.97
CA SER A 42 6.13 9.65 14.10
C SER A 42 4.95 10.52 13.69
N GLU A 43 5.20 11.68 13.13
CA GLU A 43 4.14 12.66 12.86
C GLU A 43 3.35 12.35 11.58
N ARG A 44 4.03 11.99 10.49
CA ARG A 44 3.35 11.63 9.23
C ARG A 44 2.93 10.17 9.14
N GLN A 45 3.26 9.36 10.14
CA GLN A 45 2.89 7.95 10.26
C GLN A 45 3.10 7.15 8.96
N LEU A 46 4.23 7.38 8.29
CA LEU A 46 4.56 6.62 7.08
C LEU A 46 4.74 5.14 7.42
N SER A 47 4.36 4.28 6.47
CA SER A 47 4.54 2.84 6.68
C SER A 47 6.04 2.50 6.89
N PRO A 48 6.36 1.45 7.69
CA PRO A 48 7.74 1.00 7.87
C PRO A 48 8.47 0.69 6.57
N ARG A 49 7.72 0.27 5.54
CA ARG A 49 8.27 0.04 4.20
C ARG A 49 8.65 1.34 3.50
N THR A 50 7.83 2.37 3.62
CA THR A 50 8.11 3.70 3.05
C THR A 50 9.30 4.34 3.75
N LEU A 51 9.36 4.22 5.09
CA LEU A 51 10.46 4.74 5.88
C LEU A 51 11.79 4.08 5.47
N ARG A 52 11.84 2.75 5.36
CA ARG A 52 13.04 2.03 4.86
C ARG A 52 13.43 2.46 3.45
N ALA A 53 12.46 2.67 2.58
CA ALA A 53 12.72 3.13 1.21
C ALA A 53 13.32 4.54 1.20
N TYR A 54 12.78 5.47 1.99
CA TYR A 54 13.30 6.83 2.10
C TYR A 54 14.70 6.86 2.72
N THR A 55 14.94 6.06 3.75
CA THR A 55 16.29 5.91 4.35
C THR A 55 17.32 5.47 3.29
N GLY A 56 16.99 4.44 2.52
CA GLY A 56 17.88 3.96 1.45
C GLY A 56 18.08 5.01 0.34
N ASP A 57 17.00 5.69 -0.08
CA ASP A 57 17.05 6.69 -1.14
C ASP A 57 17.89 7.92 -0.75
N LEU A 58 17.78 8.37 0.50
CA LEU A 58 18.56 9.51 1.00
C LEU A 58 20.04 9.14 1.17
N ARG A 59 20.36 7.94 1.68
CA ARG A 59 21.76 7.47 1.75
C ARG A 59 22.41 7.42 0.37
N GLU A 60 21.69 6.92 -0.63
CA GLU A 60 22.20 6.89 -2.01
C GLU A 60 22.38 8.30 -2.57
N PHE A 61 21.51 9.24 -2.19
CA PHE A 61 21.63 10.62 -2.59
C PHE A 61 22.84 11.30 -1.94
N GLU A 62 23.08 11.09 -0.64
CA GLU A 62 24.28 11.57 0.08
C GLU A 62 25.57 11.04 -0.55
N ALA A 63 25.63 9.73 -0.80
CA ALA A 63 26.78 9.11 -1.46
C ALA A 63 27.06 9.69 -2.86
N PHE A 64 25.99 9.94 -3.64
CA PHE A 64 26.11 10.61 -4.93
C PHE A 64 26.67 12.03 -4.80
N LEU A 65 26.18 12.82 -3.85
CA LEU A 65 26.61 14.20 -3.64
C LEU A 65 28.09 14.30 -3.25
N THR A 66 28.58 13.40 -2.41
CA THR A 66 30.00 13.33 -2.07
C THR A 66 30.87 13.10 -3.32
N GLY A 67 30.46 12.20 -4.21
CA GLY A 67 31.13 12.00 -5.49
C GLY A 67 30.97 13.16 -6.46
N TYR A 68 29.81 13.81 -6.48
CA TYR A 68 29.50 14.92 -7.36
C TYR A 68 30.31 16.20 -7.05
N TYR A 69 30.51 16.50 -5.76
CA TYR A 69 31.30 17.63 -5.31
C TYR A 69 32.81 17.29 -5.19
N GLY A 70 33.16 16.01 -5.23
CA GLY A 70 34.55 15.55 -5.07
C GLY A 70 35.11 15.73 -3.65
N THR A 71 34.27 16.11 -2.69
CA THR A 71 34.63 16.33 -1.29
C THR A 71 33.53 15.88 -0.36
N PRO A 72 33.84 15.41 0.84
CA PRO A 72 32.82 15.15 1.87
C PRO A 72 32.27 16.45 2.50
N GLU A 73 32.90 17.60 2.25
CA GLU A 73 32.57 18.90 2.85
C GLU A 73 31.53 19.66 2.03
N TRP A 74 30.32 19.14 1.94
CA TRP A 74 29.17 19.83 1.35
C TRP A 74 28.04 19.95 2.39
N SER A 75 27.14 20.91 2.22
CA SER A 75 26.01 21.12 3.12
C SER A 75 24.67 21.07 2.38
N TRP A 76 23.58 20.79 3.10
CA TRP A 76 22.25 20.82 2.51
C TRP A 76 21.85 22.22 2.02
N ALA A 77 22.37 23.27 2.66
CA ALA A 77 22.12 24.66 2.28
C ALA A 77 22.78 25.06 0.96
N GLY A 78 23.94 24.47 0.65
CA GLY A 78 24.65 24.72 -0.61
C GLY A 78 24.13 23.95 -1.81
N LEU A 79 23.10 23.10 -1.65
CA LEU A 79 22.57 22.32 -2.74
C LEU A 79 21.62 23.12 -3.63
N ASP A 80 21.90 23.04 -4.92
CA ASP A 80 21.07 23.62 -5.96
C ASP A 80 20.20 22.56 -6.69
N ARG A 81 19.36 23.06 -7.58
CA ARG A 81 18.54 22.23 -8.46
C ARG A 81 19.38 21.34 -9.38
N LEU A 82 20.58 21.80 -9.76
CA LEU A 82 21.44 21.10 -10.73
C LEU A 82 21.99 19.79 -10.12
N ALA A 83 22.45 19.81 -8.88
CA ALA A 83 22.90 18.61 -8.17
C ALA A 83 21.80 17.53 -8.10
N ILE A 84 20.55 17.94 -7.82
CA ILE A 84 19.40 17.00 -7.79
C ILE A 84 19.10 16.45 -9.20
N ARG A 85 19.17 17.28 -10.24
CA ARG A 85 18.99 16.82 -11.63
C ARG A 85 20.10 15.86 -12.06
N SER A 86 21.33 16.14 -11.67
CA SER A 86 22.50 15.27 -11.95
C SER A 86 22.35 13.91 -11.28
N PHE A 87 21.86 13.86 -10.03
CA PHE A 87 21.51 12.60 -9.36
C PHE A 87 20.44 11.82 -10.12
N MET A 88 19.40 12.50 -10.61
CA MET A 88 18.35 11.85 -11.40
C MET A 88 18.90 11.34 -12.73
N GLY A 89 19.81 12.09 -13.37
CA GLY A 89 20.52 11.68 -14.59
C GLY A 89 21.41 10.46 -14.36
N ASP A 90 22.15 10.43 -13.26
CA ASP A 90 22.96 9.28 -12.83
C ASP A 90 22.09 8.04 -12.61
N CYS A 91 20.98 8.18 -11.89
CA CYS A 91 20.04 7.09 -11.66
C CYS A 91 19.47 6.50 -12.97
N MET A 92 19.15 7.34 -13.97
CA MET A 92 18.58 6.88 -15.23
C MET A 92 19.65 6.38 -16.21
N GLY A 93 20.74 7.12 -16.36
CA GLY A 93 21.77 6.84 -17.35
C GLY A 93 22.76 5.80 -16.86
N ARG A 94 23.64 6.16 -15.92
CA ARG A 94 24.72 5.27 -15.47
C ARG A 94 24.22 4.02 -14.73
N ARG A 95 23.17 4.17 -13.89
CA ARG A 95 22.63 3.07 -13.05
C ARG A 95 21.48 2.31 -13.71
N GLY A 96 20.95 2.77 -14.84
CA GLY A 96 19.87 2.10 -15.58
C GLY A 96 18.57 1.89 -14.80
N LEU A 97 18.27 2.73 -13.80
CA LEU A 97 17.09 2.53 -12.97
C LEU A 97 15.80 2.86 -13.73
N ALA A 98 14.79 2.02 -13.55
CA ALA A 98 13.47 2.27 -14.12
C ALA A 98 12.90 3.64 -13.68
N LYS A 99 12.20 4.33 -14.59
CA LYS A 99 11.58 5.66 -14.37
C LYS A 99 10.75 5.73 -13.07
N ARG A 100 10.06 4.63 -12.71
CA ARG A 100 9.28 4.52 -11.47
C ARG A 100 10.18 4.60 -10.22
N SER A 101 11.32 3.93 -10.24
CA SER A 101 12.30 3.95 -9.13
C SER A 101 12.90 5.33 -8.97
N VAL A 102 13.26 5.97 -10.08
CA VAL A 102 13.79 7.34 -10.10
C VAL A 102 12.75 8.34 -9.57
N ALA A 103 11.49 8.24 -9.99
CA ALA A 103 10.42 9.09 -9.48
C ALA A 103 10.18 8.91 -7.96
N ARG A 104 10.34 7.68 -7.42
CA ARG A 104 10.26 7.43 -5.98
C ARG A 104 11.41 8.10 -5.23
N LYS A 105 12.65 7.97 -5.73
CA LYS A 105 13.83 8.65 -5.16
C LYS A 105 13.65 10.16 -5.12
N LEU A 106 13.18 10.76 -6.21
CA LEU A 106 12.87 12.19 -6.23
C LEU A 106 11.78 12.56 -5.22
N SER A 107 10.80 11.69 -4.98
CA SER A 107 9.78 11.93 -3.96
C SER A 107 10.35 11.94 -2.55
N ALA A 108 11.32 11.06 -2.24
CA ALA A 108 12.03 11.07 -0.96
C ALA A 108 12.84 12.36 -0.80
N VAL A 109 13.64 12.73 -1.82
CA VAL A 109 14.44 13.96 -1.83
C VAL A 109 13.54 15.20 -1.67
N ARG A 110 12.44 15.30 -2.41
CA ARG A 110 11.48 16.41 -2.27
C ARG A 110 10.85 16.50 -0.90
N SER A 111 10.51 15.35 -0.30
CA SER A 111 9.93 15.30 1.04
C SER A 111 10.94 15.76 2.09
N PHE A 112 12.20 15.38 1.94
CA PHE A 112 13.29 15.79 2.80
C PHE A 112 13.55 17.31 2.70
N PHE A 113 13.72 17.85 1.50
CA PHE A 113 13.93 19.29 1.33
C PHE A 113 12.72 20.13 1.74
N ARG A 114 11.50 19.59 1.64
CA ARG A 114 10.32 20.24 2.21
C ARG A 114 10.41 20.31 3.73
N PHE A 115 10.83 19.24 4.38
CA PHE A 115 11.04 19.21 5.81
C PHE A 115 12.07 20.27 6.23
N LEU A 116 13.26 20.31 5.61
CA LEU A 116 14.29 21.30 5.89
C LEU A 116 13.80 22.76 5.74
N HIS A 117 12.97 23.00 4.73
CA HIS A 117 12.38 24.34 4.51
C HIS A 117 11.33 24.69 5.55
N VAL A 118 10.49 23.74 5.98
CA VAL A 118 9.47 23.98 7.03
C VAL A 118 10.12 24.19 8.39
N GLU A 119 11.22 23.47 8.68
CA GLU A 119 12.01 23.64 9.91
C GLU A 119 12.90 24.91 9.89
N GLY A 120 12.82 25.73 8.83
CA GLY A 120 13.63 26.94 8.71
C GLY A 120 15.12 26.74 8.44
N ILE A 121 15.57 25.50 8.20
CA ILE A 121 16.97 25.17 7.90
C ILE A 121 17.36 25.66 6.50
N LEU A 122 16.40 25.75 5.59
CA LEU A 122 16.58 26.24 4.23
C LEU A 122 15.56 27.32 3.90
N GLU A 123 16.02 28.40 3.25
CA GLU A 123 15.14 29.48 2.76
C GLU A 123 14.21 29.00 1.63
N ALA A 124 14.69 28.07 0.78
CA ALA A 124 13.92 27.56 -0.35
C ALA A 124 14.12 26.05 -0.53
N ASN A 125 13.16 25.38 -1.16
CA ASN A 125 13.24 23.98 -1.49
C ASN A 125 13.78 23.76 -2.92
N PRO A 126 15.05 23.37 -3.11
CA PRO A 126 15.65 23.22 -4.43
C PRO A 126 15.04 22.08 -5.25
N ALA A 127 14.41 21.09 -4.59
CA ALA A 127 13.79 19.95 -5.24
C ALA A 127 12.40 20.26 -5.82
N ARG A 128 11.77 21.40 -5.47
CA ARG A 128 10.42 21.77 -5.91
C ARG A 128 10.31 21.86 -7.43
N ALA A 129 11.28 22.48 -8.07
CA ALA A 129 11.28 22.75 -9.50
C ALA A 129 11.85 21.58 -10.36
N VAL A 130 12.38 20.51 -9.75
CA VAL A 130 12.89 19.34 -10.49
C VAL A 130 11.72 18.52 -11.00
N ARG A 131 11.59 18.32 -12.31
CA ARG A 131 10.49 17.53 -12.89
C ARG A 131 10.72 16.04 -12.70
N SER A 132 9.66 15.30 -12.34
CA SER A 132 9.69 13.84 -12.34
C SER A 132 9.79 13.29 -13.75
N PRO A 133 10.51 12.16 -13.96
CA PRO A 133 10.47 11.47 -15.24
C PRO A 133 9.03 11.18 -15.64
N LYS A 134 8.68 11.41 -16.90
CA LYS A 134 7.38 11.00 -17.43
C LYS A 134 7.28 9.49 -17.31
N ARG A 135 6.25 9.01 -16.61
CA ARG A 135 5.97 7.57 -16.52
C ARG A 135 5.46 7.10 -17.87
N ASP A 136 5.94 5.95 -18.30
CA ASP A 136 5.29 5.25 -19.40
C ASP A 136 3.90 4.85 -18.86
N ARG A 137 2.85 5.28 -19.53
CA ARG A 137 1.47 4.90 -19.23
C ARG A 137 1.23 3.54 -19.86
N THR A 138 1.76 2.49 -19.27
CA THR A 138 1.21 1.17 -19.50
C THR A 138 -0.10 1.10 -18.71
N LEU A 139 -1.22 0.97 -19.39
CA LEU A 139 -2.47 0.60 -18.73
C LEU A 139 -2.20 -0.74 -18.03
N PRO A 140 -2.53 -0.87 -16.74
CA PRO A 140 -2.41 -2.17 -16.08
C PRO A 140 -3.27 -3.16 -16.88
N GLY A 141 -2.69 -4.27 -17.32
CA GLY A 141 -3.44 -5.35 -17.92
C GLY A 141 -4.53 -5.81 -16.95
N PHE A 142 -5.70 -6.12 -17.46
CA PHE A 142 -6.75 -6.84 -16.73
C PHE A 142 -7.13 -8.07 -17.55
N LEU A 143 -7.68 -9.09 -16.91
CA LEU A 143 -8.14 -10.29 -17.59
C LEU A 143 -9.60 -10.12 -18.00
N THR A 144 -9.97 -10.65 -19.17
CA THR A 144 -11.38 -10.80 -19.53
C THR A 144 -12.04 -11.86 -18.63
N PRO A 145 -13.40 -11.91 -18.56
CA PRO A 145 -14.09 -12.98 -17.84
C PRO A 145 -13.64 -14.38 -18.26
N GLU A 146 -13.50 -14.63 -19.57
CA GLU A 146 -13.09 -15.91 -20.14
C GLU A 146 -11.63 -16.28 -19.76
N GLN A 147 -10.73 -15.30 -19.79
CA GLN A 147 -9.35 -15.49 -19.33
C GLN A 147 -9.32 -15.81 -17.84
N MET A 148 -10.13 -15.12 -17.04
CA MET A 148 -10.20 -15.36 -15.60
C MET A 148 -10.77 -16.76 -15.29
N GLU A 149 -11.78 -17.20 -16.03
CA GLU A 149 -12.34 -18.54 -15.93
C GLU A 149 -11.30 -19.60 -16.28
N THR A 150 -10.51 -19.41 -17.34
CA THR A 150 -9.41 -20.30 -17.73
C THR A 150 -8.35 -20.41 -16.62
N VAL A 151 -7.94 -19.28 -16.02
CA VAL A 151 -6.96 -19.27 -14.91
C VAL A 151 -7.50 -20.04 -13.70
N ILE A 152 -8.76 -19.82 -13.34
CA ILE A 152 -9.38 -20.48 -12.19
C ILE A 152 -9.60 -21.97 -12.49
N GLY A 153 -10.09 -22.31 -13.68
CA GLY A 153 -10.25 -23.71 -14.12
C GLY A 153 -8.95 -24.50 -14.06
N TYR A 154 -7.84 -23.88 -14.47
CA TYR A 154 -6.50 -24.48 -14.31
C TYR A 154 -6.14 -24.69 -12.83
N ALA A 155 -6.42 -23.73 -11.96
CA ALA A 155 -6.18 -23.88 -10.53
C ALA A 155 -7.10 -24.91 -9.88
N GLU A 156 -8.37 -25.04 -10.31
CA GLU A 156 -9.34 -26.03 -9.88
C GLU A 156 -8.87 -27.44 -10.27
N ALA A 157 -8.51 -27.66 -11.53
CA ALA A 157 -8.01 -28.96 -12.01
C ALA A 157 -6.78 -29.44 -11.21
N ARG A 158 -5.88 -28.50 -10.85
CA ARG A 158 -4.76 -28.84 -9.95
C ARG A 158 -5.22 -29.17 -8.54
N ALA A 159 -6.21 -28.48 -8.02
CA ALA A 159 -6.74 -28.67 -6.67
C ALA A 159 -7.53 -29.99 -6.53
N ASP A 160 -8.03 -30.56 -7.62
CA ASP A 160 -8.74 -31.83 -7.62
C ASP A 160 -7.81 -33.02 -7.33
N SER A 161 -6.50 -32.88 -7.58
CA SER A 161 -5.51 -33.85 -7.12
C SER A 161 -5.34 -33.87 -5.58
N GLY A 162 -5.93 -32.93 -4.89
CA GLY A 162 -5.83 -32.79 -3.43
C GLY A 162 -4.51 -32.20 -2.94
N GLY A 163 -4.33 -32.22 -1.63
CA GLY A 163 -3.13 -31.74 -0.96
C GLY A 163 -3.10 -30.25 -0.69
N LEU A 164 -2.29 -29.87 0.29
CA LEU A 164 -2.23 -28.51 0.84
C LEU A 164 -1.94 -27.43 -0.21
N LEU A 165 -0.97 -27.67 -1.10
CA LEU A 165 -0.48 -26.60 -1.98
C LEU A 165 -1.46 -26.24 -3.09
N PRO A 166 -2.00 -27.20 -3.87
CA PRO A 166 -2.98 -26.87 -4.90
C PRO A 166 -4.26 -26.26 -4.34
N LEU A 167 -4.78 -26.80 -3.22
CA LEU A 167 -5.97 -26.26 -2.54
C LEU A 167 -5.72 -24.82 -2.03
N ARG A 168 -4.53 -24.56 -1.49
CA ARG A 168 -4.12 -23.21 -1.06
C ARG A 168 -4.08 -22.24 -2.24
N ASP A 169 -3.47 -22.65 -3.34
CA ASP A 169 -3.24 -21.80 -4.51
C ASP A 169 -4.58 -21.42 -5.16
N LEU A 170 -5.54 -22.37 -5.24
CA LEU A 170 -6.92 -22.10 -5.64
C LEU A 170 -7.60 -21.11 -4.68
N ALA A 171 -7.52 -21.34 -3.36
CA ALA A 171 -8.14 -20.47 -2.37
C ALA A 171 -7.55 -19.04 -2.41
N ILE A 172 -6.25 -18.89 -2.72
CA ILE A 172 -5.61 -17.58 -2.95
C ILE A 172 -6.24 -16.88 -4.16
N MET A 173 -6.37 -17.57 -5.29
CA MET A 173 -6.93 -17.00 -6.52
C MET A 173 -8.39 -16.57 -6.34
N GLU A 174 -9.21 -17.43 -5.77
CA GLU A 174 -10.62 -17.16 -5.49
C GLU A 174 -10.81 -15.97 -4.55
N LEU A 175 -9.99 -15.85 -3.50
CA LEU A 175 -10.07 -14.69 -2.61
C LEU A 175 -9.58 -13.41 -3.29
N PHE A 176 -8.51 -13.45 -4.08
CA PHE A 176 -8.06 -12.25 -4.81
C PHE A 176 -9.11 -11.75 -5.78
N TYR A 177 -9.63 -12.66 -6.61
CA TYR A 177 -10.61 -12.32 -7.61
C TYR A 177 -11.96 -11.98 -6.99
N GLY A 178 -12.42 -12.76 -6.01
CA GLY A 178 -13.72 -12.56 -5.35
C GLY A 178 -13.79 -11.36 -4.41
N THR A 179 -12.66 -10.76 -4.00
CA THR A 179 -12.70 -9.66 -3.01
C THR A 179 -11.95 -8.41 -3.46
N GLY A 180 -11.13 -8.51 -4.49
CA GLY A 180 -10.26 -7.43 -4.91
C GLY A 180 -9.30 -6.91 -3.81
N MET A 181 -9.01 -7.71 -2.78
CA MET A 181 -8.13 -7.29 -1.69
C MET A 181 -6.70 -7.04 -2.15
N ARG A 182 -5.94 -6.28 -1.36
CA ARG A 182 -4.51 -6.04 -1.64
C ARG A 182 -3.68 -7.26 -1.22
N LEU A 183 -2.55 -7.47 -1.90
CA LEU A 183 -1.61 -8.54 -1.57
C LEU A 183 -1.21 -8.58 -0.09
N SER A 184 -0.95 -7.43 0.52
CA SER A 184 -0.62 -7.34 1.94
C SER A 184 -1.82 -7.64 2.85
N GLU A 185 -3.03 -7.38 2.42
CA GLU A 185 -4.26 -7.70 3.14
C GLU A 185 -4.48 -9.23 3.13
N LEU A 186 -4.33 -9.88 1.98
CA LEU A 186 -4.43 -11.33 1.89
C LEU A 186 -3.33 -12.03 2.70
N GLN A 187 -2.08 -11.56 2.60
CA GLN A 187 -0.97 -12.09 3.39
C GLN A 187 -1.20 -11.96 4.90
N GLY A 188 -1.81 -10.88 5.32
CA GLY A 188 -2.10 -10.58 6.73
C GLY A 188 -3.37 -11.26 7.27
N LEU A 189 -4.13 -12.01 6.46
CA LEU A 189 -5.37 -12.64 6.92
C LEU A 189 -5.12 -13.62 8.05
N ASN A 190 -5.98 -13.51 9.08
CA ASN A 190 -6.05 -14.46 10.19
C ASN A 190 -7.38 -15.23 10.12
N LEU A 191 -7.39 -16.44 10.66
CA LEU A 191 -8.60 -17.26 10.76
C LEU A 191 -9.75 -16.52 11.45
N ALA A 192 -9.46 -15.78 12.51
CA ALA A 192 -10.45 -14.96 13.23
C ALA A 192 -11.07 -13.82 12.37
N GLY A 193 -10.48 -13.51 11.22
CA GLY A 193 -11.03 -12.56 10.26
C GLY A 193 -11.95 -13.17 9.21
N LEU A 194 -11.99 -14.52 9.10
CA LEU A 194 -12.87 -15.25 8.19
C LEU A 194 -14.17 -15.62 8.88
N ASP A 195 -15.28 -15.20 8.32
CA ASP A 195 -16.61 -15.59 8.74
C ASP A 195 -17.32 -16.23 7.53
N LEU A 196 -17.08 -17.54 7.37
CA LEU A 196 -17.61 -18.30 6.23
C LEU A 196 -19.10 -18.63 6.36
N VAL A 197 -19.69 -18.42 7.53
CA VAL A 197 -21.13 -18.57 7.77
C VAL A 197 -21.87 -17.32 7.34
N SER A 198 -21.37 -16.14 7.76
CA SER A 198 -21.95 -14.85 7.35
C SER A 198 -21.43 -14.38 5.98
N GLU A 199 -20.64 -15.19 5.27
CA GLU A 199 -20.10 -14.91 3.93
C GLU A 199 -19.30 -13.60 3.85
N ARG A 200 -18.35 -13.41 4.76
CA ARG A 200 -17.58 -12.17 4.86
C ARG A 200 -16.17 -12.40 5.37
N VAL A 201 -15.29 -11.49 4.99
CA VAL A 201 -13.92 -11.44 5.49
C VAL A 201 -13.59 -10.04 6.00
N ARG A 202 -12.94 -9.97 7.15
CA ARG A 202 -12.42 -8.75 7.74
C ARG A 202 -10.97 -8.58 7.30
N VAL A 203 -10.69 -7.48 6.60
CA VAL A 203 -9.35 -7.14 6.11
C VAL A 203 -8.82 -5.88 6.77
N MET A 204 -7.53 -5.90 7.12
CA MET A 204 -6.82 -4.78 7.73
C MET A 204 -6.14 -3.95 6.65
N GLY A 205 -6.61 -2.72 6.43
CA GLY A 205 -6.05 -1.79 5.46
C GLY A 205 -4.92 -0.91 6.01
N LYS A 206 -4.50 0.06 5.22
CA LYS A 206 -3.48 1.05 5.62
C LYS A 206 -3.96 1.85 6.84
N GLY A 207 -3.07 2.06 7.81
CA GLY A 207 -3.38 2.81 9.04
C GLY A 207 -4.26 2.03 10.03
N ARG A 208 -4.22 0.69 9.98
CA ARG A 208 -5.03 -0.19 10.84
C ARG A 208 -6.55 -0.01 10.70
N LYS A 209 -7.01 0.54 9.57
CA LYS A 209 -8.43 0.64 9.28
C LYS A 209 -8.95 -0.70 8.81
N GLU A 210 -9.93 -1.23 9.50
CA GLU A 210 -10.63 -2.47 9.12
C GLU A 210 -11.75 -2.17 8.13
N ARG A 211 -11.95 -3.10 7.19
CA ARG A 211 -13.17 -3.17 6.40
C ARG A 211 -13.66 -4.61 6.28
N ILE A 212 -14.94 -4.76 6.08
CA ILE A 212 -15.58 -6.04 5.81
C ILE A 212 -15.82 -6.13 4.30
N VAL A 213 -15.45 -7.27 3.72
CA VAL A 213 -15.67 -7.55 2.29
C VAL A 213 -16.54 -8.81 2.20
N PRO A 214 -17.59 -8.83 1.36
CA PRO A 214 -18.40 -10.03 1.13
C PRO A 214 -17.55 -11.12 0.46
N LEU A 215 -17.89 -12.36 0.70
CA LEU A 215 -17.30 -13.54 0.06
C LEU A 215 -18.36 -14.20 -0.84
N GLY A 216 -17.96 -14.50 -2.08
CA GLY A 216 -18.75 -15.31 -3.00
C GLY A 216 -18.68 -16.80 -2.64
N ARG A 217 -19.67 -17.56 -3.12
CA ARG A 217 -19.81 -18.99 -2.84
C ARG A 217 -18.59 -19.79 -3.28
N MET A 218 -17.99 -19.45 -4.43
CA MET A 218 -16.81 -20.14 -4.96
C MET A 218 -15.59 -19.94 -4.07
N ALA A 219 -15.36 -18.69 -3.63
CA ALA A 219 -14.29 -18.38 -2.68
C ALA A 219 -14.47 -19.11 -1.33
N ILE A 220 -15.71 -19.16 -0.83
CA ILE A 220 -16.05 -19.91 0.41
C ILE A 220 -15.74 -21.40 0.24
N ALA A 221 -16.17 -22.02 -0.87
CA ALA A 221 -15.93 -23.44 -1.15
C ALA A 221 -14.44 -23.75 -1.23
N ALA A 222 -13.66 -22.96 -1.99
CA ALA A 222 -12.22 -23.12 -2.12
C ALA A 222 -11.50 -22.96 -0.78
N VAL A 223 -11.88 -21.94 0.01
CA VAL A 223 -11.31 -21.70 1.34
C VAL A 223 -11.61 -22.85 2.29
N ARG A 224 -12.84 -23.37 2.32
CA ARG A 224 -13.21 -24.50 3.17
C ARG A 224 -12.40 -25.75 2.85
N ARG A 225 -12.27 -26.11 1.56
CA ARG A 225 -11.42 -27.24 1.11
C ARG A 225 -9.97 -27.06 1.59
N TYR A 226 -9.44 -25.87 1.42
CA TYR A 226 -8.08 -25.56 1.85
C TYR A 226 -7.90 -25.62 3.37
N LEU A 227 -8.85 -25.12 4.16
CA LEU A 227 -8.73 -25.05 5.62
C LEU A 227 -8.65 -26.44 6.26
N VAL A 228 -9.29 -27.47 5.70
CA VAL A 228 -9.16 -28.86 6.15
C VAL A 228 -7.69 -29.33 5.98
N ALA A 229 -7.12 -29.22 4.78
CA ALA A 229 -5.74 -29.63 4.53
C ALA A 229 -4.71 -28.75 5.31
N ARG A 230 -5.07 -27.49 5.59
CA ARG A 230 -4.27 -26.60 6.41
C ARG A 230 -4.23 -27.06 7.87
N GLU A 231 -5.36 -27.43 8.43
CA GLU A 231 -5.48 -27.89 9.83
C GLU A 231 -4.65 -29.15 10.04
N GLU A 232 -4.83 -30.16 9.18
CA GLU A 232 -4.00 -31.37 9.17
C GLU A 232 -2.51 -31.05 9.16
N ARG A 233 -2.09 -30.02 8.38
CA ARG A 233 -0.70 -29.64 8.26
C ARG A 233 -0.17 -28.88 9.46
N THR A 234 -1.00 -28.07 10.12
CA THR A 234 -0.54 -27.18 11.20
C THR A 234 -0.67 -27.77 12.59
N GLN A 235 -1.53 -28.75 12.78
CA GLN A 235 -1.84 -29.35 14.07
C GLN A 235 -0.60 -29.88 14.78
N ASP A 236 0.26 -30.63 14.07
CA ASP A 236 1.42 -31.31 14.66
C ASP A 236 2.76 -30.76 14.11
N THR A 237 2.75 -29.58 13.49
CA THR A 237 3.98 -28.99 12.94
C THR A 237 4.57 -27.98 13.91
N PRO A 238 5.75 -28.24 14.52
CA PRO A 238 6.42 -27.31 15.42
C PRO A 238 6.71 -25.97 14.73
N GLY A 239 6.33 -24.85 15.38
CA GLY A 239 6.57 -23.51 14.85
C GLY A 239 5.63 -23.09 13.72
N ALA A 240 4.55 -23.83 13.46
CA ALA A 240 3.45 -23.39 12.58
C ALA A 240 2.79 -22.11 13.14
N ASP A 241 2.25 -21.26 12.22
CA ASP A 241 1.44 -20.10 12.62
C ASP A 241 -0.04 -20.51 12.73
N PRO A 242 -0.57 -20.70 13.95
CA PRO A 242 -1.96 -21.16 14.15
C PRO A 242 -2.98 -20.12 13.70
N ARG A 243 -2.61 -18.87 13.60
CA ARG A 243 -3.51 -17.76 13.26
C ARG A 243 -3.58 -17.48 11.76
N ALA A 244 -2.50 -17.75 11.01
CA ALA A 244 -2.44 -17.42 9.59
C ALA A 244 -3.46 -18.21 8.78
N VAL A 245 -4.20 -17.55 7.88
CA VAL A 245 -5.02 -18.26 6.89
C VAL A 245 -4.12 -19.04 5.95
N PHE A 246 -3.18 -18.37 5.28
CA PHE A 246 -2.31 -19.01 4.29
C PHE A 246 -0.95 -19.39 4.84
N VAL A 247 -0.64 -20.69 4.74
CA VAL A 247 0.61 -21.27 5.25
C VAL A 247 1.43 -21.95 4.16
N SER A 248 2.73 -22.08 4.43
CA SER A 248 3.68 -22.87 3.64
C SER A 248 3.56 -24.36 3.98
N GLN A 249 4.33 -25.20 3.25
CA GLN A 249 4.49 -26.61 3.61
C GLN A 249 5.00 -26.83 5.05
N THR A 250 5.71 -25.86 5.62
CA THR A 250 6.22 -25.92 7.00
C THR A 250 5.25 -25.29 8.01
N GLY A 251 3.99 -25.05 7.66
CA GLY A 251 2.98 -24.44 8.54
C GLY A 251 3.19 -22.95 8.82
N LYS A 252 4.26 -22.32 8.38
CA LYS A 252 4.53 -20.90 8.60
C LYS A 252 3.72 -20.02 7.66
N ARG A 253 3.29 -18.84 8.14
CA ARG A 253 2.60 -17.84 7.31
C ARG A 253 3.34 -17.56 6.01
N LEU A 254 2.62 -17.55 4.90
CA LEU A 254 3.20 -17.19 3.60
C LEU A 254 3.75 -15.77 3.60
N SER A 255 4.90 -15.59 2.97
CA SER A 255 5.44 -14.26 2.69
C SER A 255 4.72 -13.62 1.50
N VAL A 256 4.71 -12.28 1.45
CA VAL A 256 4.21 -11.49 0.31
C VAL A 256 4.85 -11.97 -1.00
N ARG A 257 6.16 -12.24 -1.00
CA ARG A 257 6.89 -12.70 -2.19
C ARG A 257 6.39 -14.06 -2.66
N ARG A 258 6.13 -15.01 -1.73
CA ARG A 258 5.65 -16.33 -2.11
C ARG A 258 4.26 -16.28 -2.71
N ILE A 259 3.35 -15.47 -2.15
CA ILE A 259 2.01 -15.27 -2.73
C ILE A 259 2.12 -14.65 -4.13
N GLN A 260 3.01 -13.66 -4.34
CA GLN A 260 3.25 -13.12 -5.68
C GLN A 260 3.66 -14.20 -6.67
N VAL A 261 4.64 -15.05 -6.30
CA VAL A 261 5.13 -16.14 -7.17
C VAL A 261 3.99 -17.12 -7.53
N ILE A 262 3.16 -17.50 -6.55
CA ILE A 262 2.01 -18.38 -6.77
C ILE A 262 1.05 -17.77 -7.80
N VAL A 263 0.63 -16.51 -7.55
CA VAL A 263 -0.32 -15.83 -8.45
C VAL A 263 0.26 -15.65 -9.85
N THR A 264 1.51 -15.17 -9.96
CA THR A 264 2.15 -14.96 -11.26
C THR A 264 2.25 -16.28 -12.02
N SER A 265 2.67 -17.38 -11.38
CA SER A 265 2.76 -18.70 -12.02
C SER A 265 1.41 -19.23 -12.55
N LEU A 266 0.30 -18.89 -11.88
CA LEU A 266 -1.04 -19.27 -12.36
C LEU A 266 -1.50 -18.39 -13.54
N LEU A 267 -1.12 -17.10 -13.52
CA LEU A 267 -1.43 -16.15 -14.59
C LEU A 267 -0.61 -16.40 -15.86
N ASP A 268 0.69 -16.72 -15.70
CA ASP A 268 1.61 -17.00 -16.83
C ASP A 268 1.18 -18.23 -17.64
N GLY A 269 0.44 -19.18 -17.03
CA GLY A 269 -0.07 -20.36 -17.71
C GLY A 269 -1.23 -20.08 -18.71
N VAL A 270 -1.77 -18.88 -18.72
CA VAL A 270 -3.00 -18.58 -19.49
C VAL A 270 -2.87 -17.31 -20.36
N SER A 271 -1.89 -16.45 -20.11
CA SER A 271 -1.72 -15.20 -20.87
C SER A 271 -0.27 -15.05 -21.34
N GLU A 272 -0.08 -14.86 -22.63
CA GLU A 272 1.21 -14.47 -23.22
C GLU A 272 1.63 -13.04 -22.81
N ASP A 273 0.73 -12.25 -22.25
CA ASP A 273 1.00 -10.89 -21.75
C ASP A 273 1.85 -10.93 -20.47
N SER A 274 3.14 -10.67 -20.61
CA SER A 274 4.17 -10.68 -19.56
C SER A 274 4.04 -9.58 -18.49
N GLY A 275 2.86 -9.05 -18.24
CA GLY A 275 2.64 -7.91 -17.33
C GLY A 275 1.61 -8.13 -16.23
N LEU A 276 0.97 -9.29 -16.18
CA LEU A 276 -0.08 -9.58 -15.19
C LEU A 276 0.52 -9.80 -13.79
N SER A 277 -0.19 -9.35 -12.78
CA SER A 277 0.27 -9.37 -11.39
C SER A 277 -0.91 -9.41 -10.41
N THR A 278 -0.63 -9.52 -9.12
CA THR A 278 -1.65 -9.38 -8.08
C THR A 278 -2.43 -8.05 -8.16
N HIS A 279 -1.83 -7.00 -8.71
CA HIS A 279 -2.53 -5.73 -8.97
C HIS A 279 -3.49 -5.82 -10.15
N SER A 280 -3.15 -6.61 -11.16
CA SER A 280 -4.02 -6.88 -12.31
C SER A 280 -5.29 -7.60 -11.87
N LEU A 281 -5.21 -8.60 -10.97
CA LEU A 281 -6.39 -9.28 -10.42
C LEU A 281 -7.34 -8.31 -9.70
N ARG A 282 -6.80 -7.39 -8.92
CA ARG A 282 -7.62 -6.36 -8.27
C ARG A 282 -8.24 -5.40 -9.29
N HIS A 283 -7.53 -5.08 -10.37
CA HIS A 283 -8.08 -4.27 -11.45
C HIS A 283 -9.17 -5.04 -12.21
N THR A 284 -8.95 -6.31 -12.50
CA THR A 284 -9.93 -7.24 -13.08
C THR A 284 -11.21 -7.29 -12.25
N PHE A 285 -11.11 -7.50 -10.94
CA PHE A 285 -12.25 -7.44 -10.02
C PHE A 285 -13.05 -6.13 -10.17
N ALA A 286 -12.35 -4.98 -10.13
CA ALA A 286 -13.00 -3.68 -10.23
C ALA A 286 -13.69 -3.49 -11.59
N THR A 287 -13.01 -3.85 -12.69
CA THR A 287 -13.51 -3.72 -14.06
C THR A 287 -14.75 -4.59 -14.26
N HIS A 288 -14.69 -5.87 -13.88
CA HIS A 288 -15.84 -6.77 -14.06
C HIS A 288 -17.07 -6.33 -13.26
N LEU A 289 -16.90 -5.81 -12.05
CA LEU A 289 -18.03 -5.24 -11.31
C LEU A 289 -18.64 -4.02 -12.00
N VAL A 290 -17.82 -3.12 -12.52
CA VAL A 290 -18.28 -1.92 -13.21
C VAL A 290 -18.96 -2.29 -14.53
N ASP A 291 -18.40 -3.21 -15.31
CA ASP A 291 -18.94 -3.69 -16.59
C ASP A 291 -20.28 -4.42 -16.38
N ALA A 292 -20.45 -5.09 -15.23
CA ALA A 292 -21.72 -5.69 -14.82
C ALA A 292 -22.73 -4.67 -14.21
N GLY A 293 -22.44 -3.38 -14.32
CA GLY A 293 -23.36 -2.30 -13.90
C GLY A 293 -23.28 -1.93 -12.41
N ALA A 294 -22.26 -2.38 -11.67
CA ALA A 294 -22.09 -1.95 -10.28
C ALA A 294 -21.76 -0.45 -10.19
N ASP A 295 -22.37 0.23 -9.22
CA ASP A 295 -22.08 1.64 -8.92
C ASP A 295 -20.59 1.82 -8.53
N LEU A 296 -19.94 2.80 -9.17
CA LEU A 296 -18.52 3.10 -8.96
C LEU A 296 -18.18 3.45 -7.50
N VAL A 297 -19.11 4.04 -6.76
CA VAL A 297 -18.92 4.36 -5.33
C VAL A 297 -18.89 3.06 -4.52
N ALA A 298 -19.81 2.13 -4.79
CA ALA A 298 -19.83 0.82 -4.14
C ALA A 298 -18.56 0.02 -4.44
N VAL A 299 -18.06 0.04 -5.68
CA VAL A 299 -16.80 -0.62 -6.06
C VAL A 299 -15.60 0.01 -5.32
N LYS A 300 -15.54 1.34 -5.21
CA LYS A 300 -14.50 2.04 -4.42
C LYS A 300 -14.55 1.69 -2.94
N GLU A 301 -15.75 1.53 -2.38
CA GLU A 301 -15.94 1.11 -0.99
C GLU A 301 -15.46 -0.33 -0.75
N LEU A 302 -15.84 -1.28 -1.61
CA LEU A 302 -15.36 -2.66 -1.59
C LEU A 302 -13.82 -2.72 -1.65
N LEU A 303 -13.22 -1.90 -2.50
CA LEU A 303 -11.78 -1.82 -2.64
C LEU A 303 -11.07 -1.10 -1.48
N GLY A 304 -11.78 -0.34 -0.65
CA GLY A 304 -11.19 0.43 0.46
C GLY A 304 -10.26 1.55 -0.02
N HIS A 305 -10.73 2.39 -0.97
CA HIS A 305 -10.04 3.59 -1.40
C HIS A 305 -10.22 4.71 -0.38
N ALA A 306 -9.12 5.17 0.24
CA ALA A 306 -9.10 6.14 1.34
C ALA A 306 -9.39 7.60 0.94
N SER A 307 -9.81 7.90 -0.29
CA SER A 307 -9.91 9.29 -0.79
C SER A 307 -11.31 9.90 -0.82
N LEU A 308 -12.28 9.29 -0.17
CA LEU A 308 -13.50 10.02 0.20
C LEU A 308 -13.42 10.25 1.71
N SER A 309 -13.14 11.50 2.05
CA SER A 309 -13.14 12.02 3.42
C SER A 309 -14.46 11.65 4.09
N THR A 310 -14.36 11.04 5.19
CA THR A 310 -15.27 10.89 6.30
C THR A 310 -15.26 9.45 6.78
N THR A 311 -15.13 9.30 8.04
CA THR A 311 -15.47 8.13 8.83
C THR A 311 -16.95 7.80 8.56
N GLN A 312 -17.26 7.19 7.42
CA GLN A 312 -18.56 6.56 7.23
C GLN A 312 -18.60 5.40 8.19
N ILE A 313 -19.36 5.61 9.26
CA ILE A 313 -19.82 4.56 10.15
C ILE A 313 -20.48 3.53 9.24
N TYR A 314 -19.87 2.35 9.11
CA TYR A 314 -20.44 1.22 8.38
C TYR A 314 -21.74 0.82 9.10
N THR A 315 -22.85 1.43 8.70
CA THR A 315 -24.17 1.07 9.19
C THR A 315 -24.57 -0.31 8.64
N HIS A 316 -25.47 -0.99 9.31
CA HIS A 316 -25.99 -2.28 8.84
C HIS A 316 -26.52 -2.17 7.40
N THR A 317 -27.21 -1.09 7.08
CA THR A 317 -27.80 -0.78 5.77
C THR A 317 -26.75 -0.64 4.66
N SER A 318 -25.56 -0.06 4.94
CA SER A 318 -24.50 0.05 3.94
C SER A 318 -23.86 -1.30 3.61
N ARG A 319 -23.81 -2.23 4.56
CA ARG A 319 -23.29 -3.59 4.36
C ARG A 319 -24.21 -4.45 3.50
N GLU A 320 -25.52 -4.42 3.77
CA GLU A 320 -26.50 -5.14 2.96
C GLU A 320 -26.52 -4.63 1.51
N ARG A 321 -26.42 -3.32 1.31
CA ARG A 321 -26.29 -2.73 -0.02
C ARG A 321 -25.03 -3.23 -0.76
N LEU A 322 -23.86 -3.20 -0.11
CA LEU A 322 -22.62 -3.69 -0.72
C LEU A 322 -22.68 -5.18 -1.05
N LYS A 323 -23.31 -6.00 -0.18
CA LYS A 323 -23.52 -7.43 -0.44
C LYS A 323 -24.47 -7.66 -1.62
N ALA A 324 -25.53 -6.88 -1.73
CA ALA A 324 -26.46 -6.94 -2.86
C ALA A 324 -25.79 -6.57 -4.18
N VAL A 325 -25.06 -5.44 -4.23
CA VAL A 325 -24.30 -5.02 -5.41
C VAL A 325 -23.27 -6.09 -5.81
N TYR A 326 -22.54 -6.64 -4.83
CA TYR A 326 -21.58 -7.71 -5.09
C TYR A 326 -22.24 -8.95 -5.69
N ARG A 327 -23.34 -9.44 -5.08
CA ARG A 327 -24.08 -10.63 -5.56
C ARG A 327 -24.65 -10.46 -6.96
N GLN A 328 -25.08 -9.24 -7.30
CA GLN A 328 -25.65 -8.94 -8.61
C GLN A 328 -24.59 -8.85 -9.70
N ALA A 329 -23.41 -8.30 -9.40
CA ALA A 329 -22.43 -7.90 -10.39
C ALA A 329 -21.19 -8.82 -10.47
N HIS A 330 -20.86 -9.58 -9.40
CA HIS A 330 -19.67 -10.42 -9.44
C HIS A 330 -19.94 -11.79 -10.05
N PRO A 331 -19.15 -12.23 -11.09
CA PRO A 331 -19.41 -13.50 -11.80
C PRO A 331 -19.36 -14.75 -10.91
N ARG A 332 -18.64 -14.67 -9.78
CA ARG A 332 -18.47 -15.81 -8.83
C ARG A 332 -19.06 -15.52 -7.43
N ALA A 333 -20.10 -14.69 -7.36
CA ALA A 333 -20.78 -14.35 -6.13
C ALA A 333 -21.53 -15.54 -5.47
#